data_8002e9e29585a3bac6bcdd99fe8e4156
#
_entry.id   8002e9e29585a3bac6bcdd99fe8e4156
#
_cell.length_a   1.000
_cell.length_b   1.000
_cell.length_c   1.000
_cell.angle_alpha   90.00
_cell.angle_beta   90.00
_cell.angle_gamma   90.00
#
_symmetry.space_group_name_H-M   'P 1'
#
loop_
_entity.id
_entity.type
_entity.pdbx_description
1 polymer ?
#
loop_
_entity_poly.entity_id
_entity_poly.type
_entity_poly.pdbx_seq_one_letter_code
_entity_poly.pdbx_strand_id
1 'polypeptide(L)'
;MTFSTARKSLVLAVGLLATGVAFSATDSALSSAISSPSRNAKAVARDKARHPYEELSFFGVKPNMTVVELWPGGGYWTDILGPYLAAHGTYYVSLNPPGNAEEDGENKRLREHLAAAKATVGTVHETELGAGHFDIAPAGSADLVLTFRNLHNWMDEGYAEQALKACFTALKPGGVLGLEEHRASNDKPQDPKAKNGYVRQDYAIALAKKVGFVLEGSSEIDANPKDTKDYPQGVWSLPPTLAEGQTNRDKYVAIGESDNMVLKFVKPAK
;
A
#
# COMPACT_ATOMS: atom_id res chain seq x y z
N MET A 1 24.79 35.97 74.04
CA MET A 1 25.26 35.38 72.76
C MET A 1 24.10 34.61 72.15
N THR A 2 23.45 35.22 71.19
CA THR A 2 22.24 34.67 70.52
C THR A 2 22.61 34.32 69.11
N PHE A 3 22.63 33.04 68.78
CA PHE A 3 22.85 32.55 67.40
C PHE A 3 21.54 32.52 66.62
N SER A 4 21.47 33.35 65.58
CA SER A 4 20.37 33.37 64.61
C SER A 4 20.66 32.37 63.48
N THR A 5 19.78 31.35 63.36
CA THR A 5 19.82 30.37 62.29
C THR A 5 18.93 30.81 61.14
N ALA A 6 19.51 31.26 60.02
CA ALA A 6 18.80 31.58 58.77
C ALA A 6 18.45 30.29 58.04
N ARG A 7 17.16 29.99 57.88
CA ARG A 7 16.65 28.93 57.00
C ARG A 7 16.62 29.43 55.53
N LYS A 8 17.40 28.78 54.69
CA LYS A 8 17.31 28.96 53.23
C LYS A 8 16.19 28.08 52.66
N SER A 9 15.13 28.70 52.15
CA SER A 9 14.06 27.99 51.44
C SER A 9 14.51 27.76 50.00
N LEU A 10 14.62 26.51 49.61
CA LEU A 10 14.88 26.07 48.21
C LEU A 10 13.54 25.98 47.49
N VAL A 11 13.28 26.89 46.55
CA VAL A 11 12.12 26.88 45.68
C VAL A 11 12.45 25.98 44.48
N LEU A 12 11.85 24.79 44.41
CA LEU A 12 11.95 23.87 43.28
C LEU A 12 10.96 24.31 42.20
N ALA A 13 11.44 24.89 41.11
CA ALA A 13 10.62 25.21 39.96
C ALA A 13 10.40 23.91 39.16
N VAL A 14 9.19 23.36 39.20
CA VAL A 14 8.77 22.25 38.35
C VAL A 14 8.39 22.86 36.98
N GLY A 15 9.27 22.73 35.99
CA GLY A 15 8.96 23.07 34.60
C GLY A 15 8.02 22.04 34.01
N LEU A 16 6.77 22.40 33.72
CA LEU A 16 5.86 21.62 32.88
C LEU A 16 6.38 21.64 31.44
N LEU A 17 6.95 20.54 30.98
CA LEU A 17 7.17 20.30 29.55
C LEU A 17 5.81 19.94 28.92
N ALA A 18 5.18 20.92 28.30
CA ALA A 18 4.04 20.71 27.43
C ALA A 18 4.55 19.99 26.14
N THR A 19 4.36 18.68 26.08
CA THR A 19 4.51 17.94 24.82
C THR A 19 3.38 18.34 23.89
N GLY A 20 3.65 19.33 23.04
CA GLY A 20 2.76 19.70 21.95
C GLY A 20 2.60 18.51 21.01
N VAL A 21 1.38 17.93 20.95
CA VAL A 21 1.00 17.02 19.87
C VAL A 21 0.99 17.86 18.60
N ALA A 22 2.04 17.73 17.79
CA ALA A 22 2.07 18.33 16.46
C ALA A 22 0.97 17.67 15.62
N PHE A 23 -0.16 18.32 15.45
CA PHE A 23 -1.10 17.97 14.41
C PHE A 23 -0.37 18.11 13.07
N SER A 24 -0.06 17.01 12.41
CA SER A 24 0.44 17.04 11.05
C SER A 24 -0.62 17.74 10.20
N ALA A 25 -0.26 18.82 9.54
CA ALA A 25 -1.17 19.50 8.63
C ALA A 25 -1.63 18.52 7.55
N THR A 26 -2.93 18.52 7.26
CA THR A 26 -3.51 17.68 6.19
C THR A 26 -2.83 18.00 4.86
N ASP A 27 -2.38 16.99 4.15
CA ASP A 27 -1.82 17.16 2.80
C ASP A 27 -2.96 17.50 1.82
N SER A 28 -3.10 18.80 1.54
CA SER A 28 -4.17 19.31 0.69
C SER A 28 -4.04 18.87 -0.77
N ALA A 29 -2.81 18.64 -1.26
CA ALA A 29 -2.59 18.14 -2.61
C ALA A 29 -3.03 16.68 -2.76
N LEU A 30 -2.73 15.84 -1.76
CA LEU A 30 -3.22 14.46 -1.72
C LEU A 30 -4.74 14.42 -1.61
N SER A 31 -5.32 15.22 -0.72
CA SER A 31 -6.79 15.34 -0.58
C SER A 31 -7.46 15.78 -1.89
N SER A 32 -6.84 16.71 -2.62
CA SER A 32 -7.34 17.17 -3.93
C SER A 32 -7.25 16.08 -5.00
N ALA A 33 -6.17 15.29 -5.03
CA ALA A 33 -6.03 14.16 -5.94
C ALA A 33 -7.10 13.09 -5.67
N ILE A 34 -7.38 12.76 -4.41
CA ILE A 34 -8.41 11.80 -3.99
C ILE A 34 -9.81 12.29 -4.35
N SER A 35 -10.12 13.56 -4.13
CA SER A 35 -11.43 14.15 -4.42
C SER A 35 -11.60 14.62 -5.87
N SER A 36 -10.64 14.30 -6.76
CA SER A 36 -10.69 14.74 -8.15
C SER A 36 -11.95 14.26 -8.87
N PRO A 37 -12.67 15.16 -9.56
CA PRO A 37 -13.87 14.81 -10.33
C PRO A 37 -13.54 13.96 -11.57
N SER A 38 -12.27 13.84 -11.94
CA SER A 38 -11.84 12.97 -13.05
C SER A 38 -11.78 11.49 -12.66
N ARG A 39 -11.80 11.15 -11.37
CA ARG A 39 -11.82 9.77 -10.90
C ARG A 39 -13.13 9.09 -11.23
N ASN A 40 -13.03 7.82 -11.63
CA ASN A 40 -14.19 7.00 -11.94
C ASN A 40 -15.10 6.87 -10.69
N ALA A 41 -16.41 7.09 -10.87
CA ALA A 41 -17.38 7.02 -9.76
C ALA A 41 -17.38 5.64 -9.04
N LYS A 42 -17.12 4.53 -9.77
CA LYS A 42 -16.99 3.20 -9.16
C LYS A 42 -15.73 3.09 -8.29
N ALA A 43 -14.65 3.76 -8.66
CA ALA A 43 -13.43 3.83 -7.84
C ALA A 43 -13.69 4.67 -6.58
N VAL A 44 -14.28 5.85 -6.72
CA VAL A 44 -14.65 6.73 -5.58
C VAL A 44 -15.58 6.04 -4.59
N ALA A 45 -16.55 5.25 -5.06
CA ALA A 45 -17.44 4.48 -4.19
C ALA A 45 -16.70 3.48 -3.27
N ARG A 46 -15.47 3.10 -3.62
CA ARG A 46 -14.61 2.18 -2.85
C ARG A 46 -13.72 2.89 -1.83
N ASP A 47 -13.60 4.23 -1.87
CA ASP A 47 -12.73 4.99 -0.96
C ASP A 47 -13.07 4.74 0.51
N LYS A 48 -14.36 4.48 0.82
CA LYS A 48 -14.83 4.12 2.16
C LYS A 48 -14.32 2.76 2.68
N ALA A 49 -13.81 1.90 1.79
CA ALA A 49 -13.27 0.58 2.14
C ALA A 49 -11.75 0.52 1.93
N ARG A 50 -11.16 1.54 1.28
CA ARG A 50 -9.73 1.59 0.94
C ARG A 50 -8.99 2.75 1.58
N HIS A 51 -9.69 3.63 2.26
CA HIS A 51 -9.15 4.76 3.06
C HIS A 51 -7.91 5.42 2.43
N PRO A 52 -8.00 5.89 1.14
CA PRO A 52 -6.80 6.23 0.36
C PRO A 52 -5.96 7.34 0.97
N TYR A 53 -6.57 8.28 1.70
CA TYR A 53 -5.82 9.34 2.37
C TYR A 53 -4.99 8.79 3.53
N GLU A 54 -5.63 8.00 4.37
CA GLU A 54 -5.02 7.41 5.57
C GLU A 54 -3.92 6.42 5.19
N GLU A 55 -4.16 5.57 4.19
CA GLU A 55 -3.21 4.56 3.75
C GLU A 55 -1.97 5.17 3.10
N LEU A 56 -2.13 6.09 2.13
CA LEU A 56 -1.01 6.77 1.49
C LEU A 56 -0.25 7.66 2.49
N SER A 57 -0.95 8.28 3.45
CA SER A 57 -0.31 9.03 4.54
C SER A 57 0.50 8.13 5.47
N PHE A 58 0.00 6.92 5.78
CA PHE A 58 0.72 5.93 6.57
C PHE A 58 2.01 5.47 5.86
N PHE A 59 1.97 5.25 4.56
CA PHE A 59 3.18 4.95 3.78
C PHE A 59 4.12 6.15 3.66
N GLY A 60 3.60 7.36 3.86
CA GLY A 60 4.39 8.59 3.88
C GLY A 60 4.67 9.15 2.50
N VAL A 61 3.77 8.95 1.53
CA VAL A 61 3.91 9.51 0.18
C VAL A 61 4.05 11.03 0.21
N LYS A 62 4.90 11.59 -0.67
CA LYS A 62 5.10 13.03 -0.84
C LYS A 62 5.11 13.37 -2.34
N PRO A 63 4.70 14.61 -2.73
CA PRO A 63 4.52 14.97 -4.13
C PRO A 63 5.84 15.08 -4.93
N ASN A 64 6.98 15.08 -4.27
CA ASN A 64 8.31 15.17 -4.88
C ASN A 64 9.09 13.83 -4.86
N MET A 65 8.44 12.73 -4.52
CA MET A 65 9.06 11.41 -4.47
C MET A 65 9.15 10.75 -5.83
N THR A 66 10.09 9.81 -5.95
CA THR A 66 10.08 8.76 -6.96
C THR A 66 9.26 7.59 -6.40
N VAL A 67 8.10 7.35 -6.99
CA VAL A 67 7.15 6.30 -6.56
C VAL A 67 7.01 5.24 -7.64
N VAL A 68 7.02 3.98 -7.25
CA VAL A 68 6.73 2.83 -8.11
C VAL A 68 5.44 2.18 -7.63
N GLU A 69 4.44 2.07 -8.50
CA GLU A 69 3.23 1.29 -8.28
C GLU A 69 3.33 -0.04 -9.02
N LEU A 70 3.12 -1.15 -8.30
CA LEU A 70 3.22 -2.48 -8.87
C LEU A 70 1.82 -3.02 -9.20
N TRP A 71 1.65 -3.49 -10.43
CA TRP A 71 0.42 -4.11 -10.92
C TRP A 71 -0.84 -3.31 -10.57
N PRO A 72 -1.00 -2.10 -11.13
CA PRO A 72 -2.09 -1.18 -10.76
C PRO A 72 -3.49 -1.69 -11.12
N GLY A 73 -3.61 -2.79 -11.88
CA GLY A 73 -4.88 -3.34 -12.35
C GLY A 73 -5.73 -2.30 -13.07
N GLY A 74 -6.91 -2.02 -12.55
CA GLY A 74 -7.82 -1.02 -13.13
C GLY A 74 -7.48 0.45 -12.83
N GLY A 75 -6.30 0.76 -12.24
CA GLY A 75 -5.80 2.13 -12.06
C GLY A 75 -6.38 2.89 -10.86
N TYR A 76 -6.94 2.21 -9.85
CA TYR A 76 -7.52 2.88 -8.68
C TYR A 76 -6.52 3.82 -7.99
N TRP A 77 -5.33 3.32 -7.67
CA TRP A 77 -4.28 4.11 -7.03
C TRP A 77 -3.57 5.03 -8.02
N THR A 78 -3.44 4.60 -9.27
CA THR A 78 -2.87 5.38 -10.38
C THR A 78 -3.62 6.71 -10.57
N ASP A 79 -4.96 6.71 -10.45
CA ASP A 79 -5.80 7.91 -10.56
C ASP A 79 -5.60 8.91 -9.41
N ILE A 80 -4.95 8.48 -8.33
CA ILE A 80 -4.59 9.34 -7.20
C ILE A 80 -3.10 9.72 -7.28
N LEU A 81 -2.22 8.72 -7.44
CA LEU A 81 -0.77 8.91 -7.42
C LEU A 81 -0.28 9.72 -8.62
N GLY A 82 -0.82 9.45 -9.82
CA GLY A 82 -0.43 10.18 -11.01
C GLY A 82 -0.62 11.69 -10.88
N PRO A 83 -1.82 12.21 -10.63
CA PRO A 83 -2.03 13.65 -10.42
C PRO A 83 -1.25 14.23 -9.25
N TYR A 84 -1.09 13.46 -8.16
CA TYR A 84 -0.37 13.91 -6.98
C TYR A 84 1.13 14.11 -7.24
N LEU A 85 1.73 13.26 -8.08
CA LEU A 85 3.16 13.29 -8.40
C LEU A 85 3.48 14.14 -9.64
N ALA A 86 2.49 14.47 -10.46
CA ALA A 86 2.67 15.03 -11.80
C ALA A 86 3.58 16.27 -11.87
N ALA A 87 3.54 17.13 -10.85
CA ALA A 87 4.26 18.41 -10.87
C ALA A 87 5.73 18.30 -10.44
N HIS A 88 6.06 17.40 -9.51
CA HIS A 88 7.36 17.41 -8.83
C HIS A 88 7.94 16.02 -8.60
N GLY A 89 7.16 14.96 -8.77
CA GLY A 89 7.56 13.57 -8.55
C GLY A 89 8.01 12.87 -9.83
N THR A 90 8.46 11.64 -9.66
CA THR A 90 8.71 10.69 -10.75
C THR A 90 7.84 9.46 -10.48
N TYR A 91 7.05 9.06 -11.48
CA TYR A 91 6.10 7.97 -11.32
C TYR A 91 6.39 6.81 -12.27
N TYR A 92 6.61 5.65 -11.68
CA TYR A 92 6.75 4.37 -12.37
C TYR A 92 5.52 3.51 -12.15
N VAL A 93 5.08 2.85 -13.20
CA VAL A 93 4.02 1.84 -13.18
C VAL A 93 4.61 0.53 -13.70
N SER A 94 4.65 -0.49 -12.86
CA SER A 94 5.16 -1.79 -13.24
C SER A 94 4.01 -2.72 -13.61
N LEU A 95 3.96 -3.12 -14.86
CA LEU A 95 2.92 -3.92 -15.50
C LEU A 95 3.24 -5.41 -15.44
N ASN A 96 2.28 -6.25 -15.77
CA ASN A 96 2.55 -7.66 -16.05
C ASN A 96 3.42 -7.81 -17.31
N PRO A 97 4.36 -8.76 -17.35
CA PRO A 97 5.07 -9.07 -18.59
C PRO A 97 4.11 -9.55 -19.69
N PRO A 98 4.43 -9.33 -20.97
CA PRO A 98 3.58 -9.80 -22.05
C PRO A 98 3.59 -11.34 -22.18
N GLY A 99 2.49 -11.91 -22.65
CA GLY A 99 2.40 -13.35 -22.96
C GLY A 99 1.19 -14.07 -22.37
N ASN A 100 0.41 -13.40 -21.55
CA ASN A 100 -0.87 -13.85 -21.05
C ASN A 100 -1.97 -12.94 -21.59
N ALA A 101 -2.93 -13.47 -22.34
CA ALA A 101 -3.95 -12.67 -23.03
C ALA A 101 -4.83 -11.81 -22.09
N GLU A 102 -5.06 -12.28 -20.86
CA GLU A 102 -5.81 -11.53 -19.85
C GLU A 102 -5.00 -10.36 -19.34
N GLU A 103 -3.75 -10.60 -18.95
CA GLU A 103 -2.81 -9.58 -18.47
C GLU A 103 -2.46 -8.56 -19.55
N ASP A 104 -2.24 -9.01 -20.81
CA ASP A 104 -2.06 -8.14 -21.96
C ASP A 104 -3.27 -7.24 -22.18
N GLY A 105 -4.48 -7.78 -21.95
CA GLY A 105 -5.73 -7.03 -21.99
C GLY A 105 -5.83 -6.00 -20.88
N GLU A 106 -5.38 -6.30 -19.66
CA GLU A 106 -5.32 -5.35 -18.53
C GLU A 106 -4.31 -4.24 -18.81
N ASN A 107 -3.10 -4.59 -19.19
CA ASN A 107 -2.05 -3.65 -19.56
C ASN A 107 -2.52 -2.69 -20.66
N LYS A 108 -3.20 -3.21 -21.70
CA LYS A 108 -3.77 -2.39 -22.76
C LYS A 108 -4.79 -1.39 -22.22
N ARG A 109 -5.74 -1.85 -21.41
CA ARG A 109 -6.75 -0.96 -20.80
C ARG A 109 -6.12 0.13 -19.94
N LEU A 110 -5.09 -0.22 -19.16
CA LEU A 110 -4.37 0.76 -18.33
C LEU A 110 -3.64 1.79 -19.23
N ARG A 111 -2.94 1.36 -20.28
CA ARG A 111 -2.28 2.28 -21.22
C ARG A 111 -3.26 3.23 -21.90
N GLU A 112 -4.42 2.73 -22.33
CA GLU A 112 -5.49 3.56 -22.87
C GLU A 112 -6.01 4.57 -21.85
N HIS A 113 -6.18 4.15 -20.60
CA HIS A 113 -6.58 5.01 -19.50
C HIS A 113 -5.54 6.11 -19.22
N LEU A 114 -4.27 5.75 -19.09
CA LEU A 114 -3.17 6.70 -18.88
C LEU A 114 -3.03 7.69 -20.05
N ALA A 115 -3.20 7.22 -21.29
CA ALA A 115 -3.17 8.09 -22.46
C ALA A 115 -4.31 9.12 -22.44
N ALA A 116 -5.51 8.72 -22.04
CA ALA A 116 -6.65 9.61 -21.88
C ALA A 116 -6.46 10.63 -20.73
N ALA A 117 -5.81 10.21 -19.64
CA ALA A 117 -5.55 11.02 -18.45
C ALA A 117 -4.23 11.81 -18.49
N LYS A 118 -3.47 11.77 -19.59
CA LYS A 118 -2.09 12.30 -19.70
C LYS A 118 -1.93 13.75 -19.22
N ALA A 119 -2.93 14.58 -19.43
CA ALA A 119 -2.89 15.99 -19.01
C ALA A 119 -2.89 16.15 -17.48
N THR A 120 -3.42 15.19 -16.73
CA THR A 120 -3.53 15.22 -15.26
C THR A 120 -2.50 14.32 -14.57
N VAL A 121 -2.16 13.19 -15.17
CA VAL A 121 -1.23 12.18 -14.60
C VAL A 121 0.23 12.52 -14.88
N GLY A 122 0.50 13.35 -15.90
CA GLY A 122 1.87 13.72 -16.27
C GLY A 122 2.60 12.60 -17.01
N THR A 123 3.92 12.50 -16.78
CA THR A 123 4.76 11.46 -17.40
C THR A 123 4.80 10.23 -16.50
N VAL A 124 4.40 9.09 -17.04
CA VAL A 124 4.49 7.78 -16.38
C VAL A 124 5.57 6.96 -17.07
N HIS A 125 6.46 6.36 -16.29
CA HIS A 125 7.47 5.42 -16.76
C HIS A 125 6.95 3.99 -16.61
N GLU A 126 6.79 3.28 -17.72
CA GLU A 126 6.35 1.88 -17.69
C GLU A 126 7.55 0.95 -17.51
N THR A 127 7.39 -0.02 -16.64
CA THR A 127 8.32 -1.14 -16.39
C THR A 127 7.52 -2.44 -16.30
N GLU A 128 8.17 -3.56 -16.03
CA GLU A 128 7.52 -4.87 -15.92
C GLU A 128 7.94 -5.58 -14.64
N LEU A 129 6.99 -6.28 -14.01
CA LEU A 129 7.23 -7.19 -12.89
C LEU A 129 6.56 -8.53 -13.17
N GLY A 130 7.32 -9.60 -13.13
CA GLY A 130 6.87 -10.97 -13.32
C GLY A 130 8.01 -11.93 -13.54
N ALA A 131 7.73 -13.18 -13.88
CA ALA A 131 8.76 -14.19 -14.10
C ALA A 131 9.78 -13.75 -15.18
N GLY A 132 11.03 -13.55 -14.77
CA GLY A 132 12.10 -13.06 -15.65
C GLY A 132 12.19 -11.54 -15.82
N HIS A 133 11.25 -10.76 -15.27
CA HIS A 133 11.16 -9.31 -15.36
C HIS A 133 11.12 -8.70 -13.95
N PHE A 134 12.23 -8.20 -13.46
CA PHE A 134 12.37 -7.68 -12.09
C PHE A 134 12.99 -6.29 -12.02
N ASP A 135 13.12 -5.59 -13.16
CA ASP A 135 13.67 -4.24 -13.23
C ASP A 135 12.55 -3.19 -13.17
N ILE A 136 11.95 -3.03 -11.99
CA ILE A 136 10.77 -2.17 -11.77
C ILE A 136 11.07 -0.66 -11.74
N ALA A 137 12.34 -0.30 -11.53
CA ALA A 137 12.90 1.05 -11.60
C ALA A 137 14.43 0.96 -11.54
N PRO A 138 15.20 2.01 -11.89
CA PRO A 138 16.64 2.03 -11.69
C PRO A 138 17.02 1.73 -10.24
N ALA A 139 18.03 0.90 -10.03
CA ALA A 139 18.46 0.49 -8.69
C ALA A 139 18.75 1.69 -7.78
N GLY A 140 18.20 1.71 -6.57
CA GLY A 140 18.39 2.76 -5.58
C GLY A 140 17.82 4.12 -5.97
N SER A 141 16.82 4.18 -6.87
CA SER A 141 16.19 5.43 -7.32
C SER A 141 14.86 5.75 -6.66
N ALA A 142 14.11 4.74 -6.20
CA ALA A 142 12.79 4.92 -5.65
C ALA A 142 12.81 5.35 -4.18
N ASP A 143 11.99 6.32 -3.82
CA ASP A 143 11.70 6.69 -2.43
C ASP A 143 10.64 5.76 -1.84
N LEU A 144 9.68 5.34 -2.66
CA LEU A 144 8.53 4.55 -2.26
C LEU A 144 8.17 3.53 -3.35
N VAL A 145 7.98 2.28 -2.95
CA VAL A 145 7.37 1.22 -3.78
C VAL A 145 6.07 0.81 -3.12
N LEU A 146 5.00 0.75 -3.90
CA LEU A 146 3.65 0.43 -3.44
C LEU A 146 3.11 -0.81 -4.14
N THR A 147 2.52 -1.70 -3.37
CA THR A 147 1.81 -2.88 -3.86
C THR A 147 0.52 -3.08 -3.10
N PHE A 148 -0.56 -3.28 -3.84
CA PHE A 148 -1.91 -3.36 -3.31
C PHE A 148 -2.55 -4.67 -3.74
N ARG A 149 -2.52 -5.68 -2.85
CA ARG A 149 -3.17 -6.99 -3.05
C ARG A 149 -2.61 -7.78 -4.24
N ASN A 150 -1.28 -7.83 -4.33
CA ASN A 150 -0.58 -8.57 -5.38
C ASN A 150 0.29 -9.72 -4.83
N LEU A 151 0.63 -9.70 -3.54
CA LEU A 151 1.54 -10.69 -2.95
C LEU A 151 1.01 -12.13 -3.12
N HIS A 152 -0.31 -12.34 -2.95
CA HIS A 152 -0.92 -13.66 -3.15
C HIS A 152 -0.76 -14.18 -4.59
N ASN A 153 -0.82 -13.30 -5.59
CA ASN A 153 -0.59 -13.66 -6.99
C ASN A 153 0.87 -14.09 -7.21
N TRP A 154 1.83 -13.31 -6.71
CA TRP A 154 3.25 -13.66 -6.80
C TRP A 154 3.60 -14.94 -6.05
N MET A 155 2.85 -15.28 -4.99
CA MET A 155 2.97 -16.57 -4.28
C MET A 155 2.44 -17.71 -5.13
N ASP A 156 1.29 -17.57 -5.79
CA ASP A 156 0.74 -18.58 -6.67
C ASP A 156 1.67 -18.90 -7.85
N GLU A 157 2.27 -17.87 -8.42
CA GLU A 157 3.21 -17.97 -9.53
C GLU A 157 4.63 -18.37 -9.09
N GLY A 158 4.94 -18.32 -7.79
CA GLY A 158 6.17 -18.85 -7.21
C GLY A 158 7.39 -17.89 -7.24
N TYR A 159 7.18 -16.58 -7.48
CA TYR A 159 8.28 -15.59 -7.48
C TYR A 159 8.11 -14.45 -6.46
N ALA A 160 7.28 -14.62 -5.43
CA ALA A 160 7.05 -13.58 -4.42
C ALA A 160 8.35 -13.04 -3.77
N GLU A 161 9.32 -13.92 -3.50
CA GLU A 161 10.61 -13.49 -2.97
C GLU A 161 11.40 -12.63 -3.97
N GLN A 162 11.37 -12.98 -5.25
CA GLN A 162 12.03 -12.22 -6.31
C GLN A 162 11.37 -10.86 -6.52
N ALA A 163 10.04 -10.79 -6.47
CA ALA A 163 9.29 -9.53 -6.52
C ALA A 163 9.68 -8.60 -5.36
N LEU A 164 9.75 -9.11 -4.13
CA LEU A 164 10.21 -8.32 -2.99
C LEU A 164 11.69 -7.92 -3.11
N LYS A 165 12.56 -8.76 -3.70
CA LYS A 165 13.96 -8.38 -4.02
C LYS A 165 14.02 -7.27 -5.06
N ALA A 166 13.14 -7.26 -6.07
CA ALA A 166 13.03 -6.16 -7.03
C ALA A 166 12.66 -4.85 -6.33
N CYS A 167 11.66 -4.88 -5.41
CA CYS A 167 11.32 -3.73 -4.57
C CYS A 167 12.54 -3.23 -3.77
N PHE A 168 13.24 -4.15 -3.10
CA PHE A 168 14.43 -3.82 -2.32
C PHE A 168 15.55 -3.21 -3.17
N THR A 169 15.76 -3.72 -4.39
CA THR A 169 16.76 -3.20 -5.32
C THR A 169 16.42 -1.81 -5.80
N ALA A 170 15.18 -1.56 -6.18
CA ALA A 170 14.70 -0.27 -6.68
C ALA A 170 14.76 0.84 -5.61
N LEU A 171 14.50 0.50 -4.35
CA LEU A 171 14.46 1.47 -3.25
C LEU A 171 15.84 2.03 -2.90
N LYS A 172 15.88 3.34 -2.60
CA LYS A 172 17.01 4.00 -1.92
C LYS A 172 17.21 3.39 -0.52
N PRO A 173 18.42 3.49 0.06
CA PRO A 173 18.59 3.32 1.51
C PRO A 173 17.65 4.27 2.27
N GLY A 174 16.88 3.76 3.23
CA GLY A 174 15.81 4.50 3.91
C GLY A 174 14.48 4.58 3.14
N GLY A 175 14.42 4.07 1.90
CA GLY A 175 13.19 4.03 1.11
C GLY A 175 12.17 3.03 1.67
N VAL A 176 10.91 3.24 1.35
CA VAL A 176 9.76 2.53 1.92
C VAL A 176 9.13 1.57 0.93
N LEU A 177 8.79 0.36 1.38
CA LEU A 177 7.82 -0.52 0.74
C LEU A 177 6.51 -0.44 1.50
N GLY A 178 5.45 0.06 0.85
CA GLY A 178 4.07 -0.03 1.30
C GLY A 178 3.40 -1.27 0.71
N LEU A 179 2.87 -2.13 1.58
CA LEU A 179 2.24 -3.38 1.18
C LEU A 179 0.85 -3.48 1.82
N GLU A 180 -0.20 -3.47 1.00
CA GLU A 180 -1.55 -3.89 1.35
C GLU A 180 -1.79 -5.30 0.82
N GLU A 181 -2.36 -6.20 1.66
CA GLU A 181 -2.70 -7.55 1.21
C GLU A 181 -3.88 -8.13 1.99
N HIS A 182 -4.68 -8.98 1.35
CA HIS A 182 -5.78 -9.72 1.95
C HIS A 182 -5.28 -10.59 3.10
N ARG A 183 -5.74 -10.30 4.32
CA ARG A 183 -5.22 -10.90 5.54
C ARG A 183 -5.91 -12.23 5.86
N ALA A 184 -5.14 -13.31 5.85
CA ALA A 184 -5.58 -14.62 6.30
C ALA A 184 -5.80 -14.67 7.82
N SER A 185 -6.64 -15.59 8.29
CA SER A 185 -6.70 -15.97 9.69
C SER A 185 -5.40 -16.67 10.14
N ASN A 186 -5.07 -16.54 11.43
CA ASN A 186 -3.86 -17.14 12.01
C ASN A 186 -4.08 -18.58 12.51
N ASP A 187 -5.31 -19.11 12.45
CA ASP A 187 -5.68 -20.42 12.95
C ASP A 187 -5.25 -21.58 12.04
N LYS A 188 -4.85 -21.29 10.80
CA LYS A 188 -4.37 -22.27 9.83
C LYS A 188 -2.97 -21.94 9.33
N PRO A 189 -2.17 -22.95 8.93
CA PRO A 189 -0.92 -22.71 8.23
C PRO A 189 -1.13 -21.88 6.96
N GLN A 190 -0.13 -21.08 6.58
CA GLN A 190 -0.14 -20.38 5.29
C GLN A 190 -0.13 -21.40 4.14
N ASP A 191 -1.09 -21.29 3.21
CA ASP A 191 -0.98 -21.94 1.91
C ASP A 191 0.18 -21.29 1.13
N PRO A 192 1.21 -22.08 0.74
CA PRO A 192 2.37 -21.52 0.03
C PRO A 192 2.01 -20.81 -1.29
N LYS A 193 0.86 -21.17 -1.86
CA LYS A 193 0.34 -20.60 -3.11
C LYS A 193 -0.78 -19.58 -2.90
N ALA A 194 -1.20 -19.36 -1.66
CA ALA A 194 -2.31 -18.44 -1.33
C ALA A 194 -3.52 -18.59 -2.27
N LYS A 195 -3.91 -19.82 -2.59
CA LYS A 195 -4.95 -20.16 -3.60
C LYS A 195 -6.32 -19.52 -3.36
N ASN A 196 -6.62 -19.18 -2.11
CA ASN A 196 -7.84 -18.46 -1.73
C ASN A 196 -7.68 -16.92 -1.72
N GLY A 197 -6.53 -16.40 -2.14
CA GLY A 197 -6.20 -14.98 -2.17
C GLY A 197 -5.79 -14.39 -0.82
N TYR A 198 -5.81 -15.15 0.28
CA TYR A 198 -5.46 -14.65 1.60
C TYR A 198 -4.03 -15.03 2.01
N VAL A 199 -3.30 -14.05 2.55
CA VAL A 199 -1.93 -14.20 3.06
C VAL A 199 -1.88 -13.89 4.55
N ARG A 200 -1.20 -14.73 5.34
CA ARG A 200 -0.97 -14.46 6.75
C ARG A 200 -0.02 -13.27 6.92
N GLN A 201 -0.35 -12.40 7.85
CA GLN A 201 0.46 -11.21 8.12
C GLN A 201 1.87 -11.56 8.60
N ASP A 202 2.02 -12.55 9.46
CA ASP A 202 3.32 -13.02 9.95
C ASP A 202 4.18 -13.62 8.81
N TYR A 203 3.55 -14.31 7.84
CA TYR A 203 4.22 -14.84 6.67
C TYR A 203 4.73 -13.72 5.75
N ALA A 204 3.89 -12.72 5.44
CA ALA A 204 4.29 -11.56 4.64
C ALA A 204 5.46 -10.80 5.29
N ILE A 205 5.40 -10.60 6.61
CA ILE A 205 6.47 -9.96 7.39
C ILE A 205 7.76 -10.79 7.34
N ALA A 206 7.67 -12.11 7.52
CA ALA A 206 8.84 -13.00 7.48
C ALA A 206 9.49 -13.01 6.09
N LEU A 207 8.67 -13.03 5.02
CA LEU A 207 9.16 -13.01 3.64
C LEU A 207 9.89 -11.68 3.32
N ALA A 208 9.31 -10.54 3.70
CA ALA A 208 9.95 -9.23 3.52
C ALA A 208 11.26 -9.12 4.33
N LYS A 209 11.27 -9.59 5.58
CA LYS A 209 12.49 -9.64 6.41
C LYS A 209 13.58 -10.51 5.80
N LYS A 210 13.23 -11.64 5.20
CA LYS A 210 14.18 -12.54 4.50
C LYS A 210 14.93 -11.82 3.37
N VAL A 211 14.27 -10.88 2.70
CA VAL A 211 14.85 -10.04 1.64
C VAL A 211 15.75 -8.94 2.19
N GLY A 212 15.60 -8.56 3.45
CA GLY A 212 16.39 -7.52 4.11
C GLY A 212 15.59 -6.30 4.59
N PHE A 213 14.29 -6.28 4.38
CA PHE A 213 13.43 -5.21 4.90
C PHE A 213 13.29 -5.25 6.42
N VAL A 214 13.08 -4.08 7.01
CA VAL A 214 12.69 -3.92 8.42
C VAL A 214 11.24 -3.45 8.47
N LEU A 215 10.39 -4.11 9.24
CA LEU A 215 9.02 -3.65 9.49
C LEU A 215 9.10 -2.38 10.34
N GLU A 216 8.59 -1.27 9.81
CA GLU A 216 8.47 0.00 10.52
C GLU A 216 7.13 0.12 11.23
N GLY A 217 6.05 -0.38 10.62
CA GLY A 217 4.73 -0.33 11.20
C GLY A 217 3.71 -1.21 10.49
N SER A 218 2.61 -1.44 11.17
CA SER A 218 1.40 -2.05 10.62
C SER A 218 0.19 -1.19 10.98
N SER A 219 -0.85 -1.22 10.14
CA SER A 219 -2.07 -0.46 10.37
C SER A 219 -3.30 -1.33 10.16
N GLU A 220 -4.34 -1.03 10.91
CA GLU A 220 -5.67 -1.63 10.80
C GLU A 220 -6.63 -0.74 9.97
N ILE A 221 -6.09 0.17 9.15
CA ILE A 221 -6.87 1.12 8.34
C ILE A 221 -7.91 0.38 7.49
N ASP A 222 -7.52 -0.72 6.85
CA ASP A 222 -8.35 -1.50 5.95
C ASP A 222 -8.82 -2.84 6.56
N ALA A 223 -8.88 -2.89 7.89
CA ALA A 223 -9.40 -4.04 8.59
C ALA A 223 -10.92 -4.17 8.41
N ASN A 224 -11.38 -5.38 8.08
CA ASN A 224 -12.79 -5.70 8.03
C ASN A 224 -13.13 -6.91 8.91
N PRO A 225 -13.59 -6.71 10.15
CA PRO A 225 -13.92 -7.81 11.06
C PRO A 225 -15.11 -8.67 10.63
N LYS A 226 -15.87 -8.27 9.60
CA LYS A 226 -16.95 -9.07 9.03
C LYS A 226 -16.44 -10.13 8.05
N ASP A 227 -15.20 -10.00 7.56
CA ASP A 227 -14.61 -10.95 6.64
C ASP A 227 -14.18 -12.22 7.40
N THR A 228 -14.94 -13.31 7.19
CA THR A 228 -14.70 -14.62 7.83
C THR A 228 -13.69 -15.49 7.09
N LYS A 229 -13.30 -15.11 5.85
CA LYS A 229 -12.21 -15.71 5.06
C LYS A 229 -12.42 -17.17 4.64
N ASP A 230 -13.64 -17.69 4.78
CA ASP A 230 -14.03 -19.11 4.55
C ASP A 230 -15.04 -19.26 3.40
N TYR A 231 -14.82 -18.53 2.31
CA TYR A 231 -15.72 -18.49 1.17
C TYR A 231 -15.35 -19.50 0.09
N PRO A 232 -16.33 -19.96 -0.73
CA PRO A 232 -16.10 -20.95 -1.77
C PRO A 232 -15.05 -20.57 -2.81
N GLN A 233 -15.00 -19.27 -3.18
CA GLN A 233 -14.01 -18.73 -4.12
C GLN A 233 -12.95 -17.86 -3.40
N GLY A 234 -12.69 -18.13 -2.11
CA GLY A 234 -11.77 -17.32 -1.34
C GLY A 234 -12.17 -15.84 -1.32
N VAL A 235 -11.19 -14.95 -1.36
CA VAL A 235 -11.41 -13.49 -1.32
C VAL A 235 -12.28 -12.98 -2.46
N TRP A 236 -12.30 -13.66 -3.60
CA TRP A 236 -13.08 -13.26 -4.78
C TRP A 236 -14.58 -13.44 -4.63
N SER A 237 -15.06 -14.16 -3.60
CA SER A 237 -16.48 -14.19 -3.21
C SER A 237 -16.98 -12.81 -2.77
N LEU A 238 -16.09 -11.97 -2.24
CA LEU A 238 -16.39 -10.62 -1.75
C LEU A 238 -16.38 -9.56 -2.87
N PRO A 239 -16.96 -8.37 -2.62
CA PRO A 239 -16.77 -7.22 -3.51
C PRO A 239 -15.28 -6.88 -3.70
N PRO A 240 -14.89 -6.37 -4.87
CA PRO A 240 -15.75 -6.03 -6.01
C PRO A 240 -16.07 -7.20 -6.94
N THR A 241 -15.39 -8.36 -6.78
CA THR A 241 -15.44 -9.48 -7.73
C THR A 241 -16.78 -10.19 -7.70
N LEU A 242 -17.27 -10.57 -6.50
CA LEU A 242 -18.54 -11.30 -6.32
C LEU A 242 -18.62 -12.53 -7.23
N ALA A 243 -17.58 -13.40 -7.16
CA ALA A 243 -17.36 -14.51 -8.10
C ALA A 243 -18.52 -15.51 -8.19
N GLU A 244 -19.36 -15.66 -7.14
CA GLU A 244 -20.56 -16.49 -7.16
C GLU A 244 -21.76 -15.83 -7.87
N GLY A 245 -21.58 -14.64 -8.45
CA GLY A 245 -22.64 -13.94 -9.19
C GLY A 245 -23.82 -13.55 -8.30
N GLN A 246 -24.98 -14.20 -8.51
CA GLN A 246 -26.19 -13.94 -7.71
C GLN A 246 -26.30 -14.82 -6.46
N THR A 247 -25.47 -15.87 -6.34
CA THR A 247 -25.53 -16.79 -5.20
C THR A 247 -25.04 -16.08 -3.94
N ASN A 248 -25.90 -15.97 -2.93
CA ASN A 248 -25.60 -15.28 -1.66
C ASN A 248 -25.06 -13.84 -1.83
N ARG A 249 -25.36 -13.18 -2.95
CA ARG A 249 -24.84 -11.85 -3.28
C ARG A 249 -25.05 -10.83 -2.16
N ASP A 250 -26.26 -10.76 -1.59
CA ASP A 250 -26.58 -9.81 -0.53
C ASP A 250 -25.74 -10.04 0.73
N LYS A 251 -25.45 -11.31 1.06
CA LYS A 251 -24.52 -11.67 2.15
C LYS A 251 -23.14 -11.10 1.90
N TYR A 252 -22.57 -11.33 0.72
CA TYR A 252 -21.22 -10.86 0.40
C TYR A 252 -21.14 -9.33 0.30
N VAL A 253 -22.14 -8.69 -0.27
CA VAL A 253 -22.25 -7.21 -0.29
C VAL A 253 -22.35 -6.63 1.11
N ALA A 254 -23.06 -7.28 2.03
CA ALA A 254 -23.19 -6.84 3.43
C ALA A 254 -21.88 -7.00 4.23
N ILE A 255 -21.02 -7.96 3.86
CA ILE A 255 -19.67 -8.09 4.42
C ILE A 255 -18.81 -6.91 3.95
N GLY A 256 -18.85 -6.58 2.66
CA GLY A 256 -18.00 -5.56 2.04
C GLY A 256 -16.72 -6.12 1.43
N GLU A 257 -15.73 -5.27 1.17
CA GLU A 257 -14.40 -5.70 0.71
C GLU A 257 -13.68 -6.50 1.82
N SER A 258 -12.66 -7.24 1.45
CA SER A 258 -11.90 -8.12 2.34
C SER A 258 -11.24 -7.38 3.50
N ASP A 259 -10.89 -8.14 4.52
CA ASP A 259 -9.99 -7.71 5.59
C ASP A 259 -8.56 -7.66 5.05
N ASN A 260 -7.93 -6.48 5.10
CA ASN A 260 -6.58 -6.30 4.59
C ASN A 260 -5.62 -5.90 5.71
N MET A 261 -4.39 -6.43 5.63
CA MET A 261 -3.26 -5.92 6.37
C MET A 261 -2.60 -4.79 5.59
N VAL A 262 -2.18 -3.74 6.28
CA VAL A 262 -1.40 -2.63 5.72
C VAL A 262 -0.06 -2.58 6.44
N LEU A 263 1.02 -2.85 5.71
CA LEU A 263 2.36 -3.04 6.26
C LEU A 263 3.33 -2.03 5.64
N LYS A 264 4.07 -1.34 6.49
CA LYS A 264 5.13 -0.41 6.09
C LYS A 264 6.48 -1.00 6.42
N PHE A 265 7.30 -1.22 5.39
CA PHE A 265 8.66 -1.70 5.54
C PHE A 265 9.65 -0.63 5.08
N VAL A 266 10.84 -0.66 5.67
CA VAL A 266 11.95 0.23 5.30
C VAL A 266 13.13 -0.59 4.84
N LYS A 267 13.78 -0.15 3.75
CA LYS A 267 15.12 -0.61 3.39
C LYS A 267 16.12 0.06 4.33
N PRO A 268 16.90 -0.69 5.14
CA PRO A 268 17.88 -0.10 6.05
C PRO A 268 18.82 0.89 5.35
N ALA A 269 19.14 1.96 6.06
CA ALA A 269 20.10 2.97 5.56
C ALA A 269 21.58 2.55 5.69
N LYS A 270 21.84 1.31 6.10
CA LYS A 270 23.07 0.63 6.51
C LYS A 270 23.38 0.75 7.98
#